data_4e9ed32f4b5b24e35a0a455eb3e41a27
#
_entry.id   4e9ed32f4b5b24e35a0a455eb3e41a27
#
_cell.length_a   1.000
_cell.length_b   1.000
_cell.length_c   1.000
_cell.angle_alpha   90.00
_cell.angle_beta   90.00
_cell.angle_gamma   90.00
#
_symmetry.space_group_name_H-M   'P 1'
#
loop_
_entity.id
_entity.type
_entity.pdbx_description
1 polymer ?
#
loop_
_entity_poly.entity_id
_entity_poly.type
_entity_poly.pdbx_seq_one_letter_code
_entity_poly.pdbx_strand_id
1 'polypeptide(L)'
;SLDHALAWIMLTNDQLITHQHGGYGMYAGLPWFTDFWGRDMFISMPGAVLCTGQFDTARDILASFARYQDTISTSPTYGRVPNRLNLEGVLYNTTDGTPRFVMQVHDYLKYTGDTAFVKEIYPSVKIATDASLRLYTDEKGYLTHADADTWMDAKRQGRCPCSPRGNRAVDVQALWYTQLMNAADLARYMNKEEDAQCWSKAAEHLRSSFEQDFVD
;
A
#
# COMPACT_ATOMS: atom_id res chain seq x y z
N SER A 1 -32.24 14.32 -6.69
CA SER A 1 -32.57 12.93 -6.33
C SER A 1 -31.32 12.13 -6.02
N LEU A 2 -31.46 10.98 -5.39
CA LEU A 2 -30.36 10.06 -5.12
C LEU A 2 -29.68 9.62 -6.44
N ASP A 3 -30.47 9.36 -7.48
CA ASP A 3 -29.96 8.96 -8.79
C ASP A 3 -29.04 10.03 -9.41
N HIS A 4 -29.38 11.30 -9.27
CA HIS A 4 -28.50 12.39 -9.72
C HIS A 4 -27.20 12.44 -8.93
N ALA A 5 -27.24 12.23 -7.61
CA ALA A 5 -26.03 12.20 -6.78
C ALA A 5 -25.13 11.02 -7.17
N LEU A 6 -25.69 9.85 -7.37
CA LEU A 6 -24.95 8.67 -7.84
C LEU A 6 -24.33 8.89 -9.22
N ALA A 7 -25.09 9.45 -10.17
CA ALA A 7 -24.58 9.76 -11.51
C ALA A 7 -23.38 10.72 -11.44
N TRP A 8 -23.47 11.77 -10.61
CA TRP A 8 -22.36 12.71 -10.41
C TRP A 8 -21.14 12.06 -9.77
N ILE A 9 -21.34 11.22 -8.75
CA ILE A 9 -20.24 10.49 -8.09
C ILE A 9 -19.55 9.57 -9.10
N MET A 10 -20.31 8.84 -9.91
CA MET A 10 -19.75 7.94 -10.92
C MET A 10 -18.95 8.71 -11.98
N LEU A 11 -19.50 9.81 -12.50
CA LEU A 11 -18.79 10.65 -13.47
C LEU A 11 -17.52 11.27 -12.88
N THR A 12 -17.59 11.78 -11.66
CA THR A 12 -16.43 12.37 -10.98
C THR A 12 -15.35 11.32 -10.73
N ASN A 13 -15.76 10.13 -10.31
CA ASN A 13 -14.84 9.02 -10.07
C ASN A 13 -14.14 8.59 -11.37
N ASP A 14 -14.89 8.46 -12.45
CA ASP A 14 -14.36 8.12 -13.77
C ASP A 14 -13.33 9.14 -14.27
N GLN A 15 -13.56 10.43 -14.02
CA GLN A 15 -12.62 11.51 -14.39
C GLN A 15 -11.29 11.45 -13.62
N LEU A 16 -11.24 10.83 -12.46
CA LEU A 16 -10.01 10.67 -11.68
C LEU A 16 -9.15 9.51 -12.17
N ILE A 17 -9.77 8.51 -12.80
CA ILE A 17 -9.06 7.34 -13.33
C ILE A 17 -8.46 7.72 -14.69
N THR A 18 -7.16 7.53 -14.83
CA THR A 18 -6.43 7.95 -16.02
C THR A 18 -5.28 7.03 -16.37
N HIS A 19 -4.86 7.10 -17.63
CA HIS A 19 -3.68 6.40 -18.12
C HIS A 19 -2.57 7.40 -18.40
N GLN A 20 -1.54 7.40 -17.58
CA GLN A 20 -0.36 8.27 -17.70
C GLN A 20 0.90 7.52 -17.28
N HIS A 21 2.05 8.05 -17.65
CA HIS A 21 3.36 7.53 -17.21
C HIS A 21 3.58 6.04 -17.56
N GLY A 22 2.92 5.56 -18.62
CA GLY A 22 2.99 4.15 -19.04
C GLY A 22 2.20 3.19 -18.15
N GLY A 23 1.23 3.69 -17.36
CA GLY A 23 0.38 2.87 -16.50
C GLY A 23 -0.95 3.53 -16.17
N TYR A 24 -1.81 2.76 -15.54
CA TYR A 24 -3.09 3.24 -14.99
C TYR A 24 -2.90 3.74 -13.56
N GLY A 25 -3.67 4.74 -13.22
CA GLY A 25 -3.71 5.31 -11.88
C GLY A 25 -4.95 6.14 -11.66
N MET A 26 -5.08 6.64 -10.45
CA MET A 26 -6.13 7.56 -10.06
C MET A 26 -5.50 8.80 -9.45
N TYR A 27 -5.94 9.98 -9.90
CA TYR A 27 -5.53 11.23 -9.28
C TYR A 27 -6.05 11.32 -7.84
N ALA A 28 -5.22 11.85 -6.95
CA ALA A 28 -5.63 12.09 -5.57
C ALA A 28 -6.66 13.23 -5.45
N GLY A 29 -6.67 14.15 -6.41
CA GLY A 29 -7.69 15.19 -6.50
C GLY A 29 -7.39 16.23 -7.58
N LEU A 30 -8.43 16.62 -8.29
CA LEU A 30 -8.38 17.69 -9.28
C LEU A 30 -8.67 19.05 -8.61
N PRO A 31 -8.04 20.14 -9.10
CA PRO A 31 -7.05 20.20 -10.19
C PRO A 31 -5.59 20.14 -9.72
N TRP A 32 -5.30 20.01 -8.42
CA TRP A 32 -3.93 20.21 -7.88
C TRP A 32 -3.11 18.94 -7.73
N PHE A 33 -3.76 17.77 -7.54
CA PHE A 33 -3.08 16.51 -7.26
C PHE A 33 -3.21 15.56 -8.45
N THR A 34 -2.54 15.91 -9.55
CA THR A 34 -2.60 15.21 -10.84
C THR A 34 -1.44 14.21 -11.03
N ASP A 35 -0.68 13.94 -10.00
CA ASP A 35 0.25 12.82 -9.95
C ASP A 35 -0.46 11.55 -9.43
N PHE A 36 0.14 10.40 -9.64
CA PHE A 36 -0.30 9.15 -9.03
C PHE A 36 0.28 9.04 -7.63
N TRP A 37 -0.57 9.23 -6.63
CA TRP A 37 -0.21 9.09 -5.23
C TRP A 37 -0.65 7.72 -4.71
N GLY A 38 0.32 6.84 -4.40
CA GLY A 38 0.06 5.46 -4.01
C GLY A 38 -0.79 5.33 -2.76
N ARG A 39 -0.52 6.12 -1.72
CA ARG A 39 -1.33 6.15 -0.49
C ARG A 39 -2.80 6.43 -0.81
N ASP A 40 -3.04 7.54 -1.50
CA ASP A 40 -4.39 8.02 -1.80
C ASP A 40 -5.14 7.01 -2.67
N MET A 41 -4.46 6.47 -3.66
CA MET A 41 -5.01 5.51 -4.60
C MET A 41 -5.39 4.20 -3.92
N PHE A 42 -4.52 3.64 -3.08
CA PHE A 42 -4.81 2.38 -2.38
C PHE A 42 -5.87 2.55 -1.28
N ILE A 43 -5.98 3.72 -0.65
CA ILE A 43 -7.08 4.03 0.27
C ILE A 43 -8.40 4.11 -0.48
N SER A 44 -8.41 4.72 -1.67
CA SER A 44 -9.63 4.96 -2.44
C SER A 44 -10.08 3.73 -3.24
N MET A 45 -9.17 2.83 -3.58
CA MET A 45 -9.43 1.69 -4.49
C MET A 45 -10.64 0.83 -4.10
N PRO A 46 -10.86 0.46 -2.83
CA PRO A 46 -12.05 -0.35 -2.48
C PRO A 46 -13.35 0.32 -2.91
N GLY A 47 -13.53 1.59 -2.57
CA GLY A 47 -14.75 2.33 -2.87
C GLY A 47 -14.85 2.80 -4.32
N ALA A 48 -13.76 3.33 -4.87
CA ALA A 48 -13.74 3.97 -6.16
C ALA A 48 -13.67 2.98 -7.34
N VAL A 49 -13.06 1.82 -7.14
CA VAL A 49 -12.75 0.88 -8.22
C VAL A 49 -13.37 -0.49 -7.99
N LEU A 50 -13.11 -1.12 -6.82
CA LEU A 50 -13.58 -2.50 -6.58
C LEU A 50 -15.11 -2.56 -6.39
N CYS A 51 -15.68 -1.69 -5.54
CA CYS A 51 -17.13 -1.65 -5.31
C CYS A 51 -17.94 -1.23 -6.55
N THR A 52 -17.30 -0.56 -7.51
CA THR A 52 -17.93 -0.16 -8.78
C THR A 52 -17.76 -1.20 -9.88
N GLY A 53 -17.13 -2.34 -9.58
CA GLY A 53 -16.94 -3.45 -10.53
C GLY A 53 -15.87 -3.19 -11.60
N GLN A 54 -15.01 -2.19 -11.44
CA GLN A 54 -13.96 -1.84 -12.38
C GLN A 54 -12.70 -2.71 -12.15
N PHE A 55 -12.85 -4.03 -12.24
CA PHE A 55 -11.80 -4.97 -11.86
C PHE A 55 -10.57 -4.92 -12.78
N ASP A 56 -10.76 -4.69 -14.07
CA ASP A 56 -9.64 -4.52 -15.01
C ASP A 56 -8.82 -3.27 -14.65
N THR A 57 -9.50 -2.17 -14.31
CA THR A 57 -8.84 -0.95 -13.82
C THR A 57 -8.05 -1.19 -12.53
N ALA A 58 -8.62 -1.93 -11.57
CA ALA A 58 -7.91 -2.29 -10.33
C ALA A 58 -6.65 -3.10 -10.63
N ARG A 59 -6.77 -4.12 -11.49
CA ARG A 59 -5.65 -4.93 -11.94
C ARG A 59 -4.54 -4.09 -12.57
N ASP A 60 -4.90 -3.21 -13.49
CA ASP A 60 -3.95 -2.37 -14.21
C ASP A 60 -3.23 -1.37 -13.30
N ILE A 61 -3.95 -0.80 -12.32
CA ILE A 61 -3.37 0.05 -11.28
C ILE A 61 -2.35 -0.73 -10.46
N LEU A 62 -2.71 -1.90 -9.95
CA LEU A 62 -1.84 -2.74 -9.13
C LEU A 62 -0.60 -3.19 -9.91
N ALA A 63 -0.77 -3.62 -11.16
CA ALA A 63 0.32 -4.00 -12.06
C ALA A 63 1.26 -2.82 -12.34
N SER A 64 0.70 -1.62 -12.54
CA SER A 64 1.48 -0.39 -12.78
C SER A 64 2.38 -0.07 -11.59
N PHE A 65 1.85 -0.12 -10.37
CA PHE A 65 2.64 0.16 -9.16
C PHE A 65 3.65 -0.94 -8.84
N ALA A 66 3.32 -2.20 -9.07
CA ALA A 66 4.26 -3.31 -8.93
C ALA A 66 5.46 -3.16 -9.88
N ARG A 67 5.24 -2.67 -11.10
CA ARG A 67 6.30 -2.43 -12.09
C ARG A 67 7.34 -1.40 -11.62
N TYR A 68 6.91 -0.43 -10.83
CA TYR A 68 7.77 0.62 -10.28
C TYR A 68 8.22 0.33 -8.85
N GLN A 69 8.02 -0.90 -8.34
CA GLN A 69 8.57 -1.28 -7.05
C GLN A 69 10.09 -1.16 -7.03
N ASP A 70 10.65 -0.66 -5.94
CA ASP A 70 12.10 -0.62 -5.77
C ASP A 70 12.65 -2.03 -5.54
N THR A 71 13.29 -2.57 -6.56
CA THR A 71 13.89 -3.92 -6.54
C THR A 71 15.41 -3.91 -6.49
N ILE A 72 16.02 -2.73 -6.31
CA ILE A 72 17.48 -2.59 -6.18
C ILE A 72 17.88 -2.94 -4.74
N SER A 73 18.49 -4.10 -4.55
CA SER A 73 18.78 -4.67 -3.22
C SER A 73 19.64 -3.79 -2.31
N THR A 74 20.41 -2.85 -2.88
CA THR A 74 21.25 -1.88 -2.16
C THR A 74 20.53 -0.54 -1.90
N SER A 75 19.31 -0.38 -2.40
CA SER A 75 18.53 0.83 -2.21
C SER A 75 18.04 0.95 -0.76
N PRO A 76 18.05 2.15 -0.17
CA PRO A 76 17.48 2.38 1.16
C PRO A 76 15.95 2.20 1.19
N THR A 77 15.31 2.13 0.02
CA THR A 77 13.85 1.93 -0.14
C THR A 77 13.51 0.59 -0.78
N TYR A 78 14.46 -0.35 -0.81
CA TYR A 78 14.25 -1.68 -1.37
C TYR A 78 12.96 -2.33 -0.86
N GLY A 79 12.15 -2.83 -1.78
CA GLY A 79 10.87 -3.47 -1.51
C GLY A 79 9.67 -2.53 -1.44
N ARG A 80 9.86 -1.23 -1.31
CA ARG A 80 8.76 -0.26 -1.30
C ARG A 80 8.14 -0.10 -2.69
N VAL A 81 6.81 0.07 -2.72
CA VAL A 81 6.13 0.59 -3.91
C VAL A 81 6.12 2.12 -3.87
N PRO A 82 5.94 2.80 -5.01
CA PRO A 82 5.94 4.25 -5.05
C PRO A 82 4.88 4.88 -4.14
N ASN A 83 5.24 5.97 -3.48
CA ASN A 83 4.24 6.91 -2.95
C ASN A 83 3.81 7.94 -3.99
N ARG A 84 4.71 8.37 -4.86
CA ARG A 84 4.38 9.26 -5.99
C ARG A 84 5.04 8.74 -7.27
N LEU A 85 4.24 8.74 -8.33
CA LEU A 85 4.67 8.41 -9.67
C LEU A 85 4.24 9.52 -10.62
N ASN A 86 5.19 10.15 -11.31
CA ASN A 86 4.96 11.18 -12.33
C ASN A 86 6.08 11.22 -13.36
N LEU A 87 6.02 12.18 -14.30
CA LEU A 87 7.02 12.36 -15.36
C LEU A 87 8.43 12.72 -14.84
N GLU A 88 8.53 13.27 -13.65
CA GLU A 88 9.81 13.67 -13.04
C GLU A 88 10.52 12.49 -12.38
N GLY A 89 9.80 11.39 -12.12
CA GLY A 89 10.35 10.18 -11.52
C GLY A 89 9.46 9.51 -10.49
N VAL A 90 10.09 8.69 -9.66
CA VAL A 90 9.43 7.86 -8.65
C VAL A 90 9.91 8.26 -7.26
N LEU A 91 8.97 8.40 -6.32
CA LEU A 91 9.25 8.74 -4.94
C LEU A 91 8.74 7.66 -3.98
N TYR A 92 9.61 7.18 -3.10
CA TYR A 92 9.33 6.09 -2.13
C TYR A 92 9.33 6.58 -0.67
N ASN A 93 8.88 7.80 -0.43
CA ASN A 93 9.08 8.54 0.82
C ASN A 93 8.11 8.19 1.95
N THR A 94 7.22 7.21 1.80
CA THR A 94 6.28 6.85 2.86
C THR A 94 6.32 5.37 3.19
N THR A 95 6.15 5.09 4.49
CA THR A 95 6.16 3.73 5.00
C THR A 95 4.79 3.04 4.88
N ASP A 96 3.70 3.81 4.77
CA ASP A 96 2.32 3.31 4.77
C ASP A 96 1.80 2.89 3.37
N GLY A 97 2.43 3.33 2.28
CA GLY A 97 2.01 3.00 0.92
C GLY A 97 2.17 1.50 0.59
N THR A 98 3.29 0.91 0.98
CA THR A 98 3.59 -0.51 0.71
C THR A 98 2.64 -1.48 1.42
N PRO A 99 2.33 -1.34 2.72
CA PRO A 99 1.28 -2.11 3.37
C PRO A 99 -0.07 -2.01 2.65
N ARG A 100 -0.47 -0.81 2.26
CA ARG A 100 -1.74 -0.59 1.54
C ARG A 100 -1.77 -1.26 0.17
N PHE A 101 -0.65 -1.27 -0.55
CA PHE A 101 -0.54 -2.03 -1.80
C PHE A 101 -0.83 -3.52 -1.60
N VAL A 102 -0.22 -4.16 -0.61
CA VAL A 102 -0.44 -5.58 -0.33
C VAL A 102 -1.89 -5.83 0.09
N MET A 103 -2.49 -4.93 0.88
CA MET A 103 -3.91 -4.99 1.22
C MET A 103 -4.79 -4.98 -0.04
N GLN A 104 -4.50 -4.11 -1.00
CA GLN A 104 -5.30 -4.01 -2.22
C GLN A 104 -5.12 -5.20 -3.17
N VAL A 105 -3.96 -5.83 -3.22
CA VAL A 105 -3.79 -7.12 -3.93
C VAL A 105 -4.68 -8.21 -3.30
N HIS A 106 -4.74 -8.26 -1.98
CA HIS A 106 -5.57 -9.21 -1.26
C HIS A 106 -7.09 -8.92 -1.44
N ASP A 107 -7.49 -7.65 -1.36
CA ASP A 107 -8.88 -7.25 -1.61
C ASP A 107 -9.28 -7.54 -3.06
N TYR A 108 -8.41 -7.26 -4.03
CA TYR A 108 -8.64 -7.62 -5.43
C TYR A 108 -8.95 -9.10 -5.60
N LEU A 109 -8.15 -9.98 -4.97
CA LEU A 109 -8.43 -11.42 -4.99
C LEU A 109 -9.80 -11.76 -4.41
N LYS A 110 -10.18 -11.14 -3.29
CA LYS A 110 -11.49 -11.36 -2.65
C LYS A 110 -12.66 -10.94 -3.54
N TYR A 111 -12.52 -9.83 -4.25
CA TYR A 111 -13.57 -9.33 -5.14
C TYR A 111 -13.70 -10.10 -6.44
N THR A 112 -12.59 -10.62 -6.97
CA THR A 112 -12.53 -11.16 -8.33
C THR A 112 -12.34 -12.67 -8.40
N GLY A 113 -11.66 -13.26 -7.42
CA GLY A 113 -11.20 -14.66 -7.50
C GLY A 113 -10.08 -14.87 -8.53
N ASP A 114 -9.47 -13.80 -9.08
CA ASP A 114 -8.43 -13.88 -10.11
C ASP A 114 -7.09 -14.34 -9.55
N THR A 115 -6.97 -15.65 -9.37
CA THR A 115 -5.73 -16.28 -8.91
C THR A 115 -4.58 -16.20 -9.93
N ALA A 116 -4.90 -16.02 -11.22
CA ALA A 116 -3.89 -15.91 -12.26
C ALA A 116 -3.10 -14.59 -12.11
N PHE A 117 -3.81 -13.48 -11.94
CA PHE A 117 -3.16 -12.20 -11.67
C PHE A 117 -2.43 -12.18 -10.32
N VAL A 118 -3.00 -12.79 -9.29
CA VAL A 118 -2.30 -12.88 -7.99
C VAL A 118 -0.99 -13.65 -8.13
N LYS A 119 -0.95 -14.72 -8.91
CA LYS A 119 0.29 -15.46 -9.21
C LYS A 119 1.31 -14.58 -9.93
N GLU A 120 0.88 -13.72 -10.84
CA GLU A 120 1.74 -12.77 -11.56
C GLU A 120 2.35 -11.72 -10.63
N ILE A 121 1.53 -11.13 -9.72
CA ILE A 121 1.94 -10.05 -8.83
C ILE A 121 2.57 -10.51 -7.51
N TYR A 122 2.46 -11.80 -7.17
CA TYR A 122 2.97 -12.35 -5.92
C TYR A 122 4.45 -12.07 -5.66
N PRO A 123 5.37 -12.10 -6.65
CA PRO A 123 6.75 -11.70 -6.42
C PRO A 123 6.90 -10.31 -5.83
N SER A 124 6.07 -9.36 -6.24
CA SER A 124 6.07 -8.00 -5.68
C SER A 124 5.57 -7.98 -4.24
N VAL A 125 4.53 -8.75 -3.92
CA VAL A 125 4.04 -8.93 -2.54
C VAL A 125 5.13 -9.52 -1.65
N LYS A 126 5.84 -10.54 -2.16
CA LYS A 126 6.93 -11.20 -1.43
C LYS A 126 8.09 -10.23 -1.18
N ILE A 127 8.57 -9.54 -2.20
CA ILE A 127 9.66 -8.55 -2.06
C ILE A 127 9.26 -7.47 -1.06
N ALA A 128 8.03 -6.92 -1.15
CA ALA A 128 7.53 -5.91 -0.25
C ALA A 128 7.52 -6.38 1.22
N THR A 129 7.04 -7.60 1.47
CA THR A 129 6.87 -8.12 2.83
C THR A 129 8.20 -8.57 3.43
N ASP A 130 9.03 -9.29 2.68
CA ASP A 130 10.34 -9.75 3.13
C ASP A 130 11.32 -8.59 3.37
N ALA A 131 11.29 -7.57 2.50
CA ALA A 131 12.11 -6.37 2.69
C ALA A 131 11.68 -5.60 3.94
N SER A 132 10.38 -5.41 4.15
CA SER A 132 9.85 -4.75 5.34
C SER A 132 10.26 -5.50 6.60
N LEU A 133 10.09 -6.81 6.62
CA LEU A 133 10.44 -7.65 7.77
C LEU A 133 11.93 -7.63 8.08
N ARG A 134 12.78 -7.65 7.05
CA ARG A 134 14.24 -7.76 7.24
C ARG A 134 14.93 -6.42 7.49
N LEU A 135 14.46 -5.35 6.85
CA LEU A 135 15.20 -4.08 6.78
C LEU A 135 14.57 -2.94 7.56
N TYR A 136 13.26 -3.01 7.80
CA TYR A 136 12.51 -1.89 8.37
C TYR A 136 11.83 -2.21 9.69
N THR A 137 11.93 -3.44 10.21
CA THR A 137 11.42 -3.79 11.53
C THR A 137 12.51 -3.79 12.59
N ASP A 138 12.13 -3.43 13.81
CA ASP A 138 13.00 -3.53 14.98
C ASP A 138 12.86 -4.88 15.71
N GLU A 139 13.53 -5.03 16.83
CA GLU A 139 13.56 -6.25 17.64
C GLU A 139 12.20 -6.63 18.25
N LYS A 140 11.28 -5.66 18.39
CA LYS A 140 9.89 -5.90 18.83
C LYS A 140 8.94 -6.21 17.66
N GLY A 141 9.44 -6.22 16.44
CA GLY A 141 8.67 -6.47 15.22
C GLY A 141 7.91 -5.26 14.69
N TYR A 142 8.10 -4.05 15.25
CA TYR A 142 7.48 -2.83 14.76
C TYR A 142 8.09 -2.36 13.46
N LEU A 143 7.25 -1.97 12.51
CA LEU A 143 7.67 -1.30 11.30
C LEU A 143 8.13 0.12 11.66
N THR A 144 9.42 0.38 11.50
CA THR A 144 10.03 1.66 11.83
C THR A 144 9.99 2.63 10.65
N HIS A 145 9.98 3.92 10.95
CA HIS A 145 9.88 4.98 9.95
C HIS A 145 10.50 6.28 10.45
N ALA A 146 10.78 7.21 9.53
CA ALA A 146 11.13 8.57 9.90
C ALA A 146 9.89 9.36 10.33
N ASP A 147 10.10 10.41 11.10
CA ASP A 147 9.05 11.21 11.75
C ASP A 147 7.97 11.74 10.79
N ALA A 148 8.34 12.12 9.56
CA ALA A 148 7.42 12.57 8.51
C ALA A 148 7.24 11.55 7.37
N ASP A 149 7.51 10.28 7.61
CA ASP A 149 7.41 9.19 6.64
C ASP A 149 6.07 8.43 6.76
N THR A 150 5.01 9.16 7.11
CA THR A 150 3.63 8.66 7.28
C THR A 150 2.65 9.59 6.56
N TRP A 151 1.35 9.34 6.69
CA TRP A 151 0.33 10.24 6.15
C TRP A 151 0.35 11.65 6.77
N MET A 152 0.95 11.82 7.96
CA MET A 152 1.20 13.11 8.60
C MET A 152 2.56 13.68 8.18
N ASP A 153 2.76 13.84 6.88
CA ASP A 153 4.02 14.19 6.24
C ASP A 153 4.25 15.69 6.01
N ALA A 154 3.28 16.53 6.36
CA ALA A 154 3.40 17.97 6.24
C ALA A 154 4.55 18.53 7.09
N LYS A 155 5.37 19.36 6.48
CA LYS A 155 6.56 19.94 7.12
C LYS A 155 6.50 21.46 7.14
N ARG A 156 6.77 22.04 8.31
CA ARG A 156 6.96 23.48 8.44
C ARG A 156 8.28 23.87 7.79
N GLN A 157 8.23 24.81 6.83
CA GLN A 157 9.39 25.27 6.07
C GLN A 157 10.21 24.13 5.43
N GLY A 158 9.56 23.02 5.08
CA GLY A 158 10.21 21.87 4.47
C GLY A 158 11.16 21.07 5.38
N ARG A 159 11.27 21.40 6.66
CA ARG A 159 12.26 20.83 7.59
C ARG A 159 11.64 20.05 8.74
N CYS A 160 10.79 20.68 9.53
CA CYS A 160 10.23 20.08 10.74
C CYS A 160 8.84 19.53 10.46
N PRO A 161 8.52 18.27 10.85
CA PRO A 161 7.16 17.76 10.81
C PRO A 161 6.21 18.68 11.58
N CYS A 162 5.03 18.94 11.02
CA CYS A 162 3.98 19.66 11.74
C CYS A 162 3.41 18.84 12.90
N SER A 163 3.41 17.52 12.73
CA SER A 163 2.94 16.55 13.72
C SER A 163 4.00 15.44 13.85
N PRO A 164 5.00 15.61 14.72
CA PRO A 164 6.01 14.58 14.96
C PRO A 164 5.37 13.30 15.47
N ARG A 165 5.76 12.16 14.90
CA ARG A 165 5.19 10.85 15.22
C ARG A 165 6.21 9.84 15.75
N GLY A 166 7.47 10.27 15.88
CA GLY A 166 8.54 9.37 16.22
C GLY A 166 8.81 8.35 15.10
N ASN A 167 9.09 7.12 15.48
CA ASN A 167 9.43 6.05 14.55
C ASN A 167 8.55 4.79 14.64
N ARG A 168 7.49 4.82 15.45
CA ARG A 168 6.59 3.68 15.70
C ARG A 168 5.14 4.14 15.78
N ALA A 169 4.65 4.87 14.78
CA ALA A 169 3.28 5.36 14.75
C ALA A 169 2.28 4.21 14.82
N VAL A 170 1.26 4.33 15.68
CA VAL A 170 0.31 3.26 16.00
C VAL A 170 -0.46 2.75 14.78
N ASP A 171 -0.89 3.64 13.90
CA ASP A 171 -1.60 3.31 12.66
C ASP A 171 -0.70 2.56 11.66
N VAL A 172 0.60 2.89 11.62
CA VAL A 172 1.59 2.17 10.82
C VAL A 172 1.73 0.72 11.30
N GLN A 173 1.68 0.47 12.61
CA GLN A 173 1.73 -0.88 13.13
C GLN A 173 0.49 -1.70 12.76
N ALA A 174 -0.69 -1.09 12.79
CA ALA A 174 -1.93 -1.73 12.34
C ALA A 174 -1.87 -2.09 10.84
N LEU A 175 -1.34 -1.19 10.01
CA LEU A 175 -1.13 -1.44 8.58
C LEU A 175 -0.12 -2.56 8.35
N TRP A 176 0.97 -2.57 9.11
CA TRP A 176 2.00 -3.60 9.02
C TRP A 176 1.47 -4.98 9.42
N TYR A 177 0.73 -5.06 10.52
CA TYR A 177 0.03 -6.29 10.91
C TYR A 177 -0.87 -6.81 9.79
N THR A 178 -1.65 -5.91 9.20
CA THR A 178 -2.56 -6.26 8.10
C THR A 178 -1.79 -6.71 6.85
N GLN A 179 -0.66 -6.07 6.53
CA GLN A 179 0.20 -6.51 5.42
C GLN A 179 0.69 -7.95 5.65
N LEU A 180 1.20 -8.27 6.84
CA LEU A 180 1.70 -9.60 7.18
C LEU A 180 0.60 -10.66 7.05
N MET A 181 -0.59 -10.39 7.58
CA MET A 181 -1.72 -11.32 7.52
C MET A 181 -2.22 -11.52 6.08
N ASN A 182 -2.36 -10.44 5.32
CA ASN A 182 -2.81 -10.51 3.92
C ASN A 182 -1.77 -11.20 3.03
N ALA A 183 -0.48 -10.90 3.23
CA ALA A 183 0.59 -11.59 2.53
C ALA A 183 0.61 -13.09 2.85
N ALA A 184 0.42 -13.47 4.11
CA ALA A 184 0.33 -14.88 4.51
C ALA A 184 -0.87 -15.59 3.85
N ASP A 185 -2.02 -14.91 3.75
CA ASP A 185 -3.17 -15.46 3.04
C ASP A 185 -2.89 -15.63 1.54
N LEU A 186 -2.33 -14.62 0.90
CA LEU A 186 -1.92 -14.71 -0.51
C LEU A 186 -0.92 -15.84 -0.73
N ALA A 187 0.03 -16.04 0.19
CA ALA A 187 0.98 -17.14 0.14
C ALA A 187 0.29 -18.52 0.20
N ARG A 188 -0.72 -18.70 1.05
CA ARG A 188 -1.51 -19.93 1.11
C ARG A 188 -2.25 -20.18 -0.21
N TYR A 189 -2.86 -19.17 -0.81
CA TYR A 189 -3.47 -19.29 -2.15
C TYR A 189 -2.46 -19.70 -3.22
N MET A 190 -1.20 -19.30 -3.07
CA MET A 190 -0.12 -19.66 -3.99
C MET A 190 0.62 -20.96 -3.61
N ASN A 191 0.16 -21.71 -2.60
CA ASN A 191 0.82 -22.90 -2.05
C ASN A 191 2.28 -22.62 -1.63
N LYS A 192 2.53 -21.44 -1.06
CA LYS A 192 3.82 -21.00 -0.50
C LYS A 192 3.77 -21.06 1.04
N GLU A 193 3.68 -22.25 1.58
CA GLU A 193 3.45 -22.47 3.01
C GLU A 193 4.57 -21.91 3.89
N GLU A 194 5.82 -21.96 3.45
CA GLU A 194 6.95 -21.41 4.18
C GLU A 194 6.83 -19.88 4.35
N ASP A 195 6.47 -19.18 3.27
CA ASP A 195 6.22 -17.74 3.32
C ASP A 195 5.04 -17.43 4.26
N ALA A 196 3.96 -18.18 4.15
CA ALA A 196 2.77 -18.00 4.99
C ALA A 196 3.06 -18.17 6.48
N GLN A 197 3.82 -19.18 6.84
CA GLN A 197 4.20 -19.44 8.24
C GLN A 197 5.16 -18.38 8.77
N CYS A 198 6.14 -17.95 7.97
CA CYS A 198 7.08 -16.89 8.34
C CYS A 198 6.34 -15.59 8.67
N TRP A 199 5.46 -15.14 7.76
CA TRP A 199 4.73 -13.89 7.94
C TRP A 199 3.65 -13.96 9.03
N SER A 200 3.00 -15.10 9.20
CA SER A 200 2.07 -15.31 10.33
C SER A 200 2.76 -15.22 11.69
N LYS A 201 3.95 -15.84 11.82
CA LYS A 201 4.74 -15.73 13.07
C LYS A 201 5.19 -14.30 13.34
N ALA A 202 5.58 -13.55 12.31
CA ALA A 202 5.94 -12.15 12.46
C ALA A 202 4.73 -11.31 12.91
N ALA A 203 3.54 -11.59 12.39
CA ALA A 203 2.30 -10.92 12.81
C ALA A 203 1.96 -11.22 14.28
N GLU A 204 2.10 -12.46 14.72
CA GLU A 204 1.87 -12.84 16.12
C GLU A 204 2.87 -12.16 17.07
N HIS A 205 4.13 -12.07 16.67
CA HIS A 205 5.16 -11.37 17.45
C HIS A 205 4.84 -9.87 17.56
N LEU A 206 4.51 -9.21 16.45
CA LEU A 206 4.09 -7.81 16.42
C LEU A 206 2.86 -7.58 17.31
N ARG A 207 1.84 -8.44 17.21
CA ARG A 207 0.63 -8.35 18.02
C ARG A 207 0.94 -8.42 19.52
N SER A 208 1.77 -9.38 19.93
CA SER A 208 2.15 -9.55 21.32
C SER A 208 2.88 -8.31 21.87
N SER A 209 3.80 -7.74 21.08
CA SER A 209 4.50 -6.51 21.44
C SER A 209 3.53 -5.32 21.52
N PHE A 210 2.59 -5.23 20.56
CA PHE A 210 1.61 -4.14 20.52
C PHE A 210 0.66 -4.16 21.71
N GLU A 211 0.18 -5.34 22.10
CA GLU A 211 -0.67 -5.51 23.29
C GLU A 211 0.06 -5.08 24.58
N GLN A 212 1.38 -5.25 24.66
CA GLN A 212 2.18 -4.84 25.81
C GLN A 212 2.51 -3.34 25.84
N ASP A 213 2.74 -2.74 24.69
CA ASP A 213 3.28 -1.38 24.61
C ASP A 213 2.21 -0.30 24.34
N PHE A 214 1.04 -0.68 23.76
CA PHE A 214 0.00 0.25 23.31
C PHE A 214 -1.40 0.03 23.93
N VAL A 215 -1.59 -1.07 24.67
CA VAL A 215 -2.89 -1.38 25.30
C VAL A 215 -2.70 -1.40 26.81
N ASP A 216 -3.47 -0.55 27.53
CA ASP A 216 -3.51 -0.46 29.00
C ASP A 216 -4.29 -1.62 29.63
#